data_c92c2533ec3cedc2923d2effbd5b5446
#
_entry.id   c92c2533ec3cedc2923d2effbd5b5446
#
_cell.length_a   1.000
_cell.length_b   1.000
_cell.length_c   1.000
_cell.angle_alpha   90.00
_cell.angle_beta   90.00
_cell.angle_gamma   90.00
#
_symmetry.space_group_name_H-M   'P 1'
#
loop_
_entity.id
_entity.type
_entity.pdbx_description
1 polymer ?
#
loop_
_entity_poly.entity_id
_entity_poly.type
_entity_poly.pdbx_seq_one_letter_code
_entity_poly.pdbx_strand_id
1 'polypeptide(L)'
;MAALDLLGRRWALRILWELHQSPAGFRELQRRCERMSSSVLSTRLGELTGARLLDLRDDSYRLTPLGEDLVEALSPLNAWSARWAAETGGEAAG
;
A
#
# COMPACT_ATOMS: atom_id res chain seq x y z
N MET A 1 -1.34 10.37 15.62
CA MET A 1 -0.44 10.82 14.55
C MET A 1 -1.10 10.55 13.21
N ALA A 2 -1.15 11.58 12.39
CA ALA A 2 -1.84 11.49 11.09
C ALA A 2 -1.32 10.37 10.20
N ALA A 3 -0.01 10.17 10.16
CA ALA A 3 0.58 9.12 9.35
C ALA A 3 0.11 7.73 9.77
N LEU A 4 0.03 7.48 11.08
CA LEU A 4 -0.41 6.18 11.57
C LEU A 4 -1.89 5.97 11.31
N ASP A 5 -2.70 7.02 11.38
CA ASP A 5 -4.11 6.93 11.06
C ASP A 5 -4.31 6.51 9.60
N LEU A 6 -3.56 7.11 8.69
CA LEU A 6 -3.64 6.79 7.28
C LEU A 6 -3.15 5.37 7.01
N LEU A 7 -1.99 5.01 7.55
CA LEU A 7 -1.40 3.70 7.32
C LEU A 7 -2.15 2.57 8.02
N GLY A 8 -2.90 2.89 9.07
CA GLY A 8 -3.73 1.94 9.78
C GLY A 8 -5.00 1.58 9.04
N ARG A 9 -5.36 2.29 7.98
CA ARG A 9 -6.54 1.94 7.22
C ARG A 9 -6.31 0.66 6.44
N ARG A 10 -7.36 -0.12 6.37
CA ARG A 10 -7.28 -1.39 5.68
C ARG A 10 -6.82 -1.20 4.24
N TRP A 11 -5.90 -1.99 3.80
CA TRP A 11 -5.35 -2.03 2.45
C TRP A 11 -4.34 -0.92 2.09
N ALA A 12 -4.18 0.11 2.92
CA ALA A 12 -3.27 1.21 2.59
C ALA A 12 -1.85 0.72 2.36
N LEU A 13 -1.31 -0.07 3.28
CA LEU A 13 0.06 -0.61 3.16
C LEU A 13 0.20 -1.56 1.98
N ARG A 14 -0.83 -2.35 1.70
CA ARG A 14 -0.80 -3.27 0.57
C ARG A 14 -0.73 -2.51 -0.75
N ILE A 15 -1.50 -1.45 -0.89
CA ILE A 15 -1.48 -0.63 -2.10
C ILE A 15 -0.11 0.00 -2.29
N LEU A 16 0.47 0.56 -1.24
CA LEU A 16 1.80 1.16 -1.30
C LEU A 16 2.84 0.12 -1.73
N TRP A 17 2.79 -1.06 -1.16
CA TRP A 17 3.71 -2.13 -1.49
C TRP A 17 3.57 -2.58 -2.94
N GLU A 18 2.35 -2.74 -3.43
CA GLU A 18 2.13 -3.15 -4.81
C GLU A 18 2.66 -2.11 -5.80
N LEU A 19 2.43 -0.83 -5.53
CA LEU A 19 2.92 0.23 -6.39
C LEU A 19 4.43 0.43 -6.28
N HIS A 20 5.02 0.02 -5.18
CA HIS A 20 6.47 -0.02 -5.05
C HIS A 20 7.08 -1.03 -6.02
N GLN A 21 6.38 -2.15 -6.28
CA GLN A 21 6.84 -3.15 -7.22
C GLN A 21 6.82 -2.60 -8.66
N SER A 22 5.72 -1.98 -9.04
CA SER A 22 5.60 -1.32 -10.34
C SER A 22 4.35 -0.45 -10.37
N PRO A 23 4.35 0.63 -11.14
CA PRO A 23 3.14 1.43 -11.33
C PRO A 23 2.02 0.60 -11.94
N ALA A 24 0.78 0.99 -11.68
CA ALA A 24 -0.36 0.27 -12.18
C ALA A 24 -1.58 1.18 -12.27
N GLY A 25 -2.45 0.92 -13.24
CA GLY A 25 -3.75 1.54 -13.30
C GLY A 25 -4.72 0.89 -12.32
N PHE A 26 -5.93 1.42 -12.26
CA PHE A 26 -6.93 0.98 -11.29
C PHE A 26 -7.24 -0.52 -11.41
N ARG A 27 -7.48 -1.00 -12.62
CA ARG A 27 -7.86 -2.40 -12.82
C ARG A 27 -6.74 -3.37 -12.49
N GLU A 28 -5.53 -3.03 -12.88
CA GLU A 28 -4.37 -3.86 -12.56
C GLU A 28 -4.15 -3.92 -11.05
N LEU A 29 -4.27 -2.77 -10.39
CA LEU A 29 -4.10 -2.69 -8.95
C LEU A 29 -5.19 -3.49 -8.22
N GLN A 30 -6.43 -3.39 -8.68
CA GLN A 30 -7.52 -4.17 -8.13
C GLN A 30 -7.26 -5.68 -8.27
N ARG A 31 -6.70 -6.09 -9.39
CA ARG A 31 -6.34 -7.47 -9.63
C ARG A 31 -5.23 -7.93 -8.69
N ARG A 32 -4.21 -7.09 -8.46
CA ARG A 32 -3.12 -7.39 -7.52
C ARG A 32 -3.61 -7.51 -6.08
N CYS A 33 -4.66 -6.75 -5.74
CA CYS A 33 -5.26 -6.74 -4.40
C CYS A 33 -6.59 -7.52 -4.43
N GLU A 34 -6.49 -8.78 -4.73
CA GLU A 34 -7.59 -9.66 -5.13
C GLU A 34 -8.91 -9.53 -4.40
N ARG A 35 -8.93 -9.22 -3.12
CA ARG A 35 -10.16 -9.17 -2.32
C ARG A 35 -10.70 -7.78 -2.07
N MET A 36 -10.11 -6.80 -2.72
CA MET A 36 -10.51 -5.42 -2.49
C MET A 36 -11.64 -5.03 -3.44
N SER A 37 -12.71 -4.46 -2.89
CA SER A 37 -13.78 -3.93 -3.71
C SER A 37 -13.30 -2.66 -4.43
N SER A 38 -13.95 -2.33 -5.54
CA SER A 38 -13.60 -1.14 -6.30
C SER A 38 -13.83 0.14 -5.50
N SER A 39 -14.87 0.17 -4.65
CA SER A 39 -15.15 1.36 -3.84
C SER A 39 -14.09 1.56 -2.76
N VAL A 40 -13.61 0.49 -2.13
CA VAL A 40 -12.55 0.59 -1.14
C VAL A 40 -11.25 1.02 -1.81
N LEU A 41 -10.92 0.43 -2.96
CA LEU A 41 -9.72 0.81 -3.69
C LEU A 41 -9.76 2.29 -4.08
N SER A 42 -10.88 2.75 -4.63
CA SER A 42 -11.05 4.14 -5.00
C SER A 42 -10.84 5.08 -3.82
N THR A 43 -11.44 4.74 -2.67
CA THR A 43 -11.30 5.54 -1.46
C THR A 43 -9.85 5.60 -0.99
N ARG A 44 -9.18 4.45 -0.94
CA ARG A 44 -7.78 4.41 -0.48
C ARG A 44 -6.85 5.15 -1.43
N LEU A 45 -7.05 5.00 -2.74
CA LEU A 45 -6.25 5.73 -3.72
C LEU A 45 -6.44 7.24 -3.58
N GLY A 46 -7.67 7.69 -3.34
CA GLY A 46 -7.93 9.10 -3.09
C GLY A 46 -7.24 9.62 -1.85
N GLU A 47 -7.27 8.85 -0.76
CA GLU A 47 -6.60 9.23 0.47
C GLU A 47 -5.08 9.29 0.31
N LEU A 48 -4.50 8.30 -0.35
CA LEU A 48 -3.05 8.24 -0.54
C LEU A 48 -2.56 9.32 -1.52
N THR A 49 -3.34 9.60 -2.55
CA THR A 49 -3.03 10.70 -3.48
C THR A 49 -3.16 12.05 -2.78
N GLY A 50 -4.19 12.21 -1.97
CA GLY A 50 -4.37 13.44 -1.19
C GLY A 50 -3.24 13.68 -0.19
N ALA A 51 -2.66 12.60 0.33
CA ALA A 51 -1.50 12.68 1.22
C ALA A 51 -0.19 12.84 0.47
N ARG A 52 -0.22 12.93 -0.86
CA ARG A 52 0.94 13.10 -1.74
C ARG A 52 1.90 11.90 -1.73
N LEU A 53 1.40 10.73 -1.39
CA LEU A 53 2.19 9.50 -1.45
C LEU A 53 2.08 8.82 -2.81
N LEU A 54 1.00 9.08 -3.51
CA LEU A 54 0.76 8.58 -4.87
C LEU A 54 0.53 9.71 -5.84
N ASP A 55 0.81 9.44 -7.10
CA ASP A 55 0.58 10.34 -8.20
C ASP A 55 -0.10 9.55 -9.31
N LEU A 56 -1.02 10.18 -10.03
CA LEU A 56 -1.73 9.56 -11.15
C LEU A 56 -1.29 10.25 -12.44
N ARG A 57 -0.66 9.48 -13.34
CA ARG A 57 -0.23 9.98 -14.64
C ARG A 57 -0.58 8.99 -15.72
N ASP A 58 -1.21 9.44 -16.78
CA ASP A 58 -1.56 8.59 -17.92
C ASP A 58 -2.32 7.34 -17.46
N ASP A 59 -3.30 7.54 -16.58
CA ASP A 59 -4.13 6.48 -16.01
C ASP A 59 -3.35 5.44 -15.19
N SER A 60 -2.12 5.77 -14.79
CA SER A 60 -1.30 4.88 -13.99
C SER A 60 -0.94 5.54 -12.66
N TYR A 61 -1.17 4.83 -11.56
CA TYR A 61 -0.76 5.27 -10.23
C TYR A 61 0.69 4.88 -9.99
N ARG A 62 1.43 5.75 -9.33
CA ARG A 62 2.83 5.50 -8.96
C ARG A 62 3.14 6.16 -7.64
N LEU A 63 4.15 5.67 -6.95
CA LEU A 63 4.62 6.32 -5.73
C LEU A 63 5.34 7.63 -6.10
N THR A 64 5.08 8.66 -5.30
CA THR A 64 5.88 9.89 -5.36
C THR A 64 7.22 9.62 -4.67
N PRO A 65 8.21 10.53 -4.79
CA PRO A 65 9.44 10.39 -3.98
C PRO A 65 9.13 10.28 -2.49
N LEU A 66 8.13 11.00 -1.99
CA LEU A 66 7.71 10.90 -0.60
C LEU A 66 7.14 9.51 -0.29
N GLY A 67 6.36 8.94 -1.21
CA GLY A 67 5.83 7.59 -1.08
C GLY A 67 6.94 6.54 -1.07
N GLU A 68 7.95 6.71 -1.91
CA GLU A 68 9.11 5.81 -1.92
C GLU A 68 9.87 5.88 -0.60
N ASP A 69 10.06 7.09 -0.06
CA ASP A 69 10.70 7.26 1.24
C ASP A 69 9.92 6.53 2.34
N LEU A 70 8.60 6.58 2.27
CA LEU A 70 7.76 5.89 3.24
C LEU A 70 7.95 4.37 3.15
N VAL A 71 7.95 3.82 1.95
CA VAL A 71 8.14 2.38 1.77
C VAL A 71 9.50 1.95 2.29
N GLU A 72 10.55 2.74 2.06
CA GLU A 72 11.86 2.47 2.62
C GLU A 72 11.85 2.48 4.14
N ALA A 73 11.13 3.42 4.73
CA ALA A 73 11.01 3.51 6.19
C ALA A 73 10.26 2.30 6.77
N LEU A 74 9.38 1.69 5.99
CA LEU A 74 8.60 0.53 6.41
C LEU A 74 9.32 -0.80 6.16
N SER A 75 10.42 -0.79 5.42
CA SER A 75 11.14 -2.00 5.07
C SER A 75 11.57 -2.84 6.29
N PRO A 76 12.12 -2.24 7.36
CA PRO A 76 12.44 -3.02 8.56
C PRO A 76 11.22 -3.70 9.18
N LEU A 77 10.07 -3.05 9.14
CA LEU A 77 8.84 -3.64 9.63
C LEU A 77 8.44 -4.86 8.81
N ASN A 78 8.61 -4.80 7.52
CA ASN A 78 8.30 -5.91 6.63
C ASN A 78 9.18 -7.12 6.95
N ALA A 79 10.47 -6.92 7.17
CA ALA A 79 11.39 -7.98 7.55
C ALA A 79 11.03 -8.57 8.91
N TRP A 80 10.67 -7.72 9.87
CA TRP A 80 10.22 -8.15 11.18
C TRP A 80 8.94 -8.98 11.08
N SER A 81 8.01 -8.55 10.25
CA SER A 81 6.74 -9.23 10.03
C SER A 81 6.92 -10.66 9.53
N ALA A 82 7.86 -10.87 8.60
CA ALA A 82 8.16 -12.18 8.08
C ALA A 82 8.72 -13.10 9.19
N ARG A 83 9.58 -12.55 10.04
CA ARG A 83 10.16 -13.28 11.17
C ARG A 83 9.10 -13.63 12.20
N TRP A 84 8.23 -12.67 12.50
CA TRP A 84 7.13 -12.87 13.43
C TRP A 84 6.19 -13.98 12.94
N ALA A 85 5.84 -13.96 11.65
CA ALA A 85 4.98 -14.97 11.06
C ALA A 85 5.63 -16.36 11.14
N ALA A 86 6.93 -16.45 10.89
CA ALA A 86 7.65 -17.72 10.96
C ALA A 86 7.66 -18.29 12.38
N GLU A 87 7.84 -17.45 13.39
CA GLU A 87 7.90 -17.89 14.78
C GLU A 87 6.54 -18.26 15.35
N THR A 88 5.48 -17.61 14.91
CA THR A 88 4.14 -17.89 15.42
C THR A 88 3.39 -18.91 14.57
N GLY A 89 3.96 -19.35 13.46
CA GLY A 89 3.30 -20.19 12.50
C GLY A 89 2.18 -19.47 11.83
N GLY A 90 2.18 -18.15 11.94
CA GLY A 90 1.07 -17.37 11.66
C GLY A 90 0.90 -16.94 10.32
N GLU A 91 -0.31 -16.83 10.01
CA GLU A 91 -0.78 -16.13 9.01
C GLU A 91 -0.76 -14.72 9.28
N ALA A 92 -0.15 -13.96 8.45
CA ALA A 92 -0.33 -12.56 8.44
C ALA A 92 -1.79 -12.34 8.18
N ALA A 93 -2.48 -11.78 9.08
CA ALA A 93 -3.83 -11.38 8.88
C ALA A 93 -3.86 -10.46 7.68
N GLY A 94 -4.30 -10.96 6.62
CA GLY A 94 -4.29 -10.28 5.34
C GLY A 94 -5.24 -9.15 5.22
#